data_c35d2c5c54721abf9a4f07c604776e87
#
_entry.id   c35d2c5c54721abf9a4f07c604776e87
#
_cell.length_a   1.000
_cell.length_b   1.000
_cell.length_c   1.000
_cell.angle_alpha   90.00
_cell.angle_beta   90.00
_cell.angle_gamma   90.00
#
_symmetry.space_group_name_H-M   'P 1'
#
loop_
_entity.id
_entity.type
_entity.pdbx_description
1 polymer ?
#
loop_
_entity_poly.entity_id
_entity_poly.type
_entity_poly.pdbx_seq_one_letter_code
_entity_poly.pdbx_strand_id
1 'polypeptide(L)'
;MPTARVAPAPLSLAEQVCLALVVEGVSHGWAIGSLLARTGALGRIWTLSRPLTYRAIDSLVERGLVTRAGVESGRGRERSVLASTAAGRRAARAWLDLPVAHLRDIRTELLLKLSLRQRVGLPNAPLLEAQIAALEPAVESLVTQPTETDLIAQWRYESASAARRFLEGALRAEAGKLA
;
A
#
# COMPACT_ATOMS: atom_id res chain seq x y z
N MET A 1 -1.93 22.43 -33.47
CA MET A 1 -2.27 22.50 -32.04
C MET A 1 -1.80 21.24 -31.37
N PRO A 2 -0.78 21.23 -30.48
CA PRO A 2 -0.38 20.05 -29.77
C PRO A 2 -1.46 19.72 -28.72
N THR A 3 -2.09 18.57 -28.86
CA THR A 3 -2.99 18.00 -27.82
C THR A 3 -2.24 17.85 -26.53
N ALA A 4 -2.62 18.62 -25.52
CA ALA A 4 -2.09 18.49 -24.17
C ALA A 4 -2.30 17.03 -23.71
N ARG A 5 -1.21 16.30 -23.50
CA ARG A 5 -1.24 14.94 -22.98
C ARG A 5 -1.75 15.03 -21.54
N VAL A 6 -3.01 14.68 -21.34
CA VAL A 6 -3.59 14.60 -19.99
C VAL A 6 -2.72 13.61 -19.20
N ALA A 7 -2.17 14.06 -18.07
CA ALA A 7 -1.39 13.19 -17.20
C ALA A 7 -2.26 11.99 -16.79
N PRO A 8 -1.73 10.77 -16.83
CA PRO A 8 -2.51 9.59 -16.44
C PRO A 8 -2.99 9.73 -15.01
N ALA A 9 -4.25 9.36 -14.75
CA ALA A 9 -4.84 9.39 -13.41
C ALA A 9 -3.96 8.58 -12.42
N PRO A 10 -3.87 8.99 -11.15
CA PRO A 10 -3.09 8.26 -10.14
C PRO A 10 -3.59 6.81 -10.03
N LEU A 11 -2.68 5.92 -9.63
CA LEU A 11 -3.02 4.51 -9.40
C LEU A 11 -3.94 4.40 -8.16
N SER A 12 -4.98 3.60 -8.28
CA SER A 12 -5.83 3.21 -7.15
C SER A 12 -5.04 2.34 -6.16
N LEU A 13 -5.51 2.23 -4.92
CA LEU A 13 -4.89 1.35 -3.91
C LEU A 13 -4.79 -0.11 -4.41
N ALA A 14 -5.80 -0.60 -5.13
CA ALA A 14 -5.78 -1.94 -5.72
C ALA A 14 -4.64 -2.12 -6.72
N GLU A 15 -4.45 -1.14 -7.60
CA GLU A 15 -3.35 -1.15 -8.58
C GLU A 15 -2.00 -1.05 -7.88
N GLN A 16 -1.84 -0.17 -6.89
CA GLN A 16 -0.58 -0.02 -6.13
C GLN A 16 -0.18 -1.32 -5.44
N VAL A 17 -1.11 -1.97 -4.74
CA VAL A 17 -0.86 -3.23 -4.03
C VAL A 17 -0.57 -4.37 -5.01
N CYS A 18 -1.35 -4.52 -6.08
CA CYS A 18 -1.09 -5.53 -7.11
C CYS A 18 0.27 -5.32 -7.77
N LEU A 19 0.63 -4.07 -8.09
CA LEU A 19 1.93 -3.72 -8.67
C LEU A 19 3.08 -4.08 -7.73
N ALA A 20 2.98 -3.73 -6.45
CA ALA A 20 3.99 -4.06 -5.45
C ALA A 20 4.20 -5.57 -5.32
N LEU A 21 3.13 -6.37 -5.35
CA LEU A 21 3.19 -7.83 -5.33
C LEU A 21 3.84 -8.41 -6.59
N VAL A 22 3.57 -7.85 -7.78
CA VAL A 22 4.26 -8.26 -9.02
C VAL A 22 5.74 -7.88 -8.98
N VAL A 23 6.09 -6.74 -8.40
CA VAL A 23 7.50 -6.32 -8.21
C VAL A 23 8.22 -7.21 -7.21
N GLU A 24 7.53 -7.70 -6.17
CA GLU A 24 8.04 -8.71 -5.23
C GLU A 24 8.36 -10.06 -5.91
N GLY A 25 7.73 -10.36 -7.06
CA GLY A 25 7.89 -11.61 -7.78
C GLY A 25 6.65 -12.51 -7.81
N VAL A 26 5.50 -12.03 -7.32
CA VAL A 26 4.24 -12.78 -7.45
C VAL A 26 3.78 -12.73 -8.90
N SER A 27 4.03 -13.80 -9.64
CA SER A 27 3.88 -13.85 -11.09
C SER A 27 2.49 -14.24 -11.60
N HIS A 28 1.54 -14.56 -10.73
CA HIS A 28 0.22 -15.03 -11.15
C HIS A 28 -0.93 -14.29 -10.46
N GLY A 29 -1.94 -13.84 -11.22
CA GLY A 29 -3.10 -13.12 -10.71
C GLY A 29 -3.87 -13.89 -9.63
N TRP A 30 -3.98 -15.23 -9.74
CA TRP A 30 -4.61 -16.04 -8.69
C TRP A 30 -3.85 -16.02 -7.37
N ALA A 31 -2.51 -15.99 -7.40
CA ALA A 31 -1.67 -15.92 -6.22
C ALA A 31 -1.81 -14.55 -5.54
N ILE A 32 -1.85 -13.46 -6.32
CA ILE A 32 -2.16 -12.11 -5.83
C ILE A 32 -3.55 -12.11 -5.15
N GLY A 33 -4.56 -12.65 -5.82
CA GLY A 33 -5.91 -12.76 -5.26
C GLY A 33 -5.98 -13.61 -3.99
N SER A 34 -5.15 -14.62 -3.86
CA SER A 34 -5.06 -15.45 -2.64
C SER A 34 -4.43 -14.70 -1.47
N LEU A 35 -3.40 -13.89 -1.72
CA LEU A 35 -2.79 -13.02 -0.69
C LEU A 35 -3.75 -11.95 -0.17
N LEU A 36 -4.63 -11.43 -1.04
CA LEU A 36 -5.62 -10.38 -0.73
C LEU A 36 -6.99 -10.93 -0.32
N ALA A 37 -7.20 -12.25 -0.35
CA ALA A 37 -8.41 -12.87 0.18
C ALA A 37 -8.47 -12.73 1.72
N ARG A 38 -9.67 -12.80 2.31
CA ARG A 38 -9.88 -12.66 3.75
C ARG A 38 -8.91 -13.52 4.60
N THR A 39 -8.59 -14.72 4.16
CA THR A 39 -7.67 -15.66 4.81
C THR A 39 -6.22 -15.50 4.38
N GLY A 40 -5.96 -14.61 3.43
CA GLY A 40 -4.61 -14.35 2.92
C GLY A 40 -3.78 -13.46 3.84
N ALA A 41 -2.48 -13.48 3.65
CA ALA A 41 -1.53 -12.76 4.51
C ALA A 41 -1.80 -11.24 4.58
N LEU A 42 -2.24 -10.62 3.48
CA LEU A 42 -2.61 -9.21 3.43
C LEU A 42 -4.11 -8.98 3.69
N GLY A 43 -4.93 -10.01 3.56
CA GLY A 43 -6.38 -9.94 3.72
C GLY A 43 -6.85 -9.50 5.11
N ARG A 44 -6.03 -9.71 6.15
CA ARG A 44 -6.28 -9.22 7.51
C ARG A 44 -6.18 -7.68 7.62
N ILE A 45 -5.48 -7.02 6.68
CA ILE A 45 -5.37 -5.57 6.62
C ILE A 45 -6.46 -5.03 5.68
N TRP A 46 -6.55 -5.61 4.49
CA TRP A 46 -7.48 -5.17 3.46
C TRP A 46 -7.78 -6.29 2.47
N THR A 47 -9.06 -6.55 2.23
CA THR A 47 -9.51 -7.60 1.32
C THR A 47 -9.81 -7.03 -0.06
N LEU A 48 -9.39 -7.75 -1.11
CA LEU A 48 -9.75 -7.44 -2.48
C LEU A 48 -10.38 -8.68 -3.14
N SER A 49 -11.52 -8.51 -3.78
CA SER A 49 -12.17 -9.60 -4.50
C SER A 49 -11.36 -10.00 -5.74
N ARG A 50 -11.47 -11.27 -6.17
CA ARG A 50 -10.79 -11.74 -7.37
C ARG A 50 -11.10 -10.91 -8.62
N PRO A 51 -12.35 -10.55 -8.93
CA PRO A 51 -12.65 -9.70 -10.08
C PRO A 51 -11.93 -8.35 -10.03
N LEU A 52 -11.86 -7.72 -8.86
CA LEU A 52 -11.17 -6.45 -8.68
C LEU A 52 -9.64 -6.61 -8.79
N THR A 53 -9.08 -7.73 -8.32
CA THR A 53 -7.67 -8.05 -8.51
C THR A 53 -7.31 -8.15 -9.99
N TYR A 54 -8.08 -8.89 -10.79
CA TYR A 54 -7.83 -9.01 -12.23
C TYR A 54 -8.01 -7.68 -12.97
N ARG A 55 -9.03 -6.88 -12.61
CA ARG A 55 -9.22 -5.53 -13.17
C ARG A 55 -8.02 -4.62 -12.87
N ALA A 56 -7.48 -4.65 -11.66
CA ALA A 56 -6.28 -3.89 -11.30
C ALA A 56 -5.06 -4.34 -12.13
N ILE A 57 -4.88 -5.64 -12.31
CA ILE A 57 -3.79 -6.19 -13.15
C ILE A 57 -3.96 -5.76 -14.61
N ASP A 58 -5.15 -5.84 -15.17
CA ASP A 58 -5.44 -5.42 -16.55
C ASP A 58 -5.10 -3.94 -16.75
N SER A 59 -5.54 -3.08 -15.85
CA SER A 59 -5.19 -1.66 -15.87
C SER A 59 -3.68 -1.42 -15.79
N LEU A 60 -2.95 -2.16 -14.97
CA LEU A 60 -1.48 -2.05 -14.87
C LEU A 60 -0.79 -2.48 -16.17
N VAL A 61 -1.33 -3.47 -16.88
CA VAL A 61 -0.83 -3.90 -18.19
C VAL A 61 -1.11 -2.82 -19.24
N GLU A 62 -2.31 -2.26 -19.29
CA GLU A 62 -2.68 -1.15 -20.18
C GLU A 62 -1.78 0.07 -19.97
N ARG A 63 -1.40 0.36 -18.73
CA ARG A 63 -0.49 1.46 -18.36
C ARG A 63 1.00 1.13 -18.60
N GLY A 64 1.33 -0.06 -19.06
CA GLY A 64 2.72 -0.48 -19.29
C GLY A 64 3.57 -0.62 -18.01
N LEU A 65 2.95 -0.79 -16.85
CA LEU A 65 3.63 -1.01 -15.57
C LEU A 65 3.90 -2.49 -15.29
N VAL A 66 3.06 -3.35 -15.85
CA VAL A 66 3.16 -4.83 -15.82
C VAL A 66 3.07 -5.35 -17.24
N THR A 67 3.73 -6.47 -17.53
CA THR A 67 3.60 -7.21 -18.79
C THR A 67 3.11 -8.63 -18.52
N ARG A 68 2.45 -9.23 -19.51
CA ARG A 68 2.21 -10.67 -19.57
C ARG A 68 3.36 -11.30 -20.33
N ALA A 69 4.34 -11.86 -19.59
CA ALA A 69 5.64 -12.28 -20.13
C ALA A 69 5.68 -13.71 -20.69
N GLY A 70 4.54 -14.39 -20.78
CA GLY A 70 4.47 -15.76 -21.29
C GLY A 70 3.26 -16.50 -20.77
N VAL A 71 3.17 -17.76 -21.19
CA VAL A 71 2.13 -18.70 -20.78
C VAL A 71 2.81 -19.93 -20.17
N GLU A 72 2.60 -20.19 -18.90
CA GLU A 72 3.00 -21.47 -18.31
C GLU A 72 1.90 -22.50 -18.53
N SER A 73 2.24 -23.60 -19.20
CA SER A 73 1.35 -24.75 -19.38
C SER A 73 1.34 -25.59 -18.10
N GLY A 74 0.33 -25.37 -17.25
CA GLY A 74 0.05 -26.23 -16.10
C GLY A 74 -1.16 -27.13 -16.36
N ARG A 75 -1.35 -28.20 -15.58
CA ARG A 75 -2.46 -29.16 -15.73
C ARG A 75 -3.79 -28.45 -16.05
N GLY A 76 -4.11 -28.33 -17.36
CA GLY A 76 -5.43 -28.00 -17.90
C GLY A 76 -5.78 -26.52 -18.11
N ARG A 77 -4.89 -25.53 -17.87
CA ARG A 77 -5.17 -24.13 -18.17
C ARG A 77 -3.88 -23.32 -18.38
N GLU A 78 -3.82 -22.62 -19.49
CA GLU A 78 -2.76 -21.64 -19.74
C GLU A 78 -2.83 -20.51 -18.70
N ARG A 79 -1.69 -20.19 -18.07
CA ARG A 79 -1.60 -19.12 -17.06
C ARG A 79 -0.64 -18.05 -17.55
N SER A 80 -1.14 -16.83 -17.70
CA SER A 80 -0.27 -15.69 -18.00
C SER A 80 0.67 -15.41 -16.83
N VAL A 81 1.96 -15.35 -17.12
CA VAL A 81 3.00 -14.94 -16.17
C VAL A 81 3.09 -13.42 -16.20
N LEU A 82 2.97 -12.80 -15.03
CA LEU A 82 3.08 -11.36 -14.84
C LEU A 82 4.54 -10.99 -14.53
N ALA A 83 5.02 -9.92 -15.17
CA ALA A 83 6.33 -9.36 -14.89
C ALA A 83 6.25 -7.83 -14.78
N SER A 84 6.99 -7.26 -13.83
CA SER A 84 7.06 -5.80 -13.66
C SER A 84 7.99 -5.18 -14.70
N THR A 85 7.58 -4.05 -15.28
CA THR A 85 8.45 -3.23 -16.13
C THR A 85 9.38 -2.36 -15.29
N ALA A 86 10.39 -1.74 -15.91
CA ALA A 86 11.23 -0.76 -15.23
C ALA A 86 10.42 0.44 -14.68
N ALA A 87 9.40 0.88 -15.43
CA ALA A 87 8.47 1.91 -14.97
C ALA A 87 7.62 1.43 -13.78
N GLY A 88 7.13 0.18 -13.83
CA GLY A 88 6.39 -0.42 -12.73
C GLY A 88 7.20 -0.52 -11.45
N ARG A 89 8.44 -0.97 -11.52
CA ARG A 89 9.35 -1.03 -10.36
C ARG A 89 9.58 0.35 -9.72
N ARG A 90 9.81 1.38 -10.55
CA ARG A 90 9.95 2.76 -10.03
C ARG A 90 8.67 3.27 -9.39
N ALA A 91 7.52 3.04 -10.00
CA ALA A 91 6.24 3.46 -9.46
C ALA A 91 5.92 2.76 -8.12
N ALA A 92 6.11 1.44 -8.04
CA ALA A 92 5.91 0.69 -6.80
C ALA A 92 6.84 1.18 -5.69
N ARG A 93 8.12 1.41 -5.99
CA ARG A 93 9.08 1.90 -5.00
C ARG A 93 8.69 3.29 -4.49
N ALA A 94 8.37 4.22 -5.39
CA ALA A 94 7.94 5.57 -5.01
C ALA A 94 6.71 5.54 -4.10
N TRP A 95 5.72 4.68 -4.40
CA TRP A 95 4.54 4.54 -3.55
C TRP A 95 4.86 3.93 -2.19
N LEU A 96 5.70 2.89 -2.14
CA LEU A 96 6.11 2.24 -0.88
C LEU A 96 6.89 3.19 0.04
N ASP A 97 7.60 4.17 -0.50
CA ASP A 97 8.39 5.14 0.26
C ASP A 97 7.61 6.40 0.66
N LEU A 98 6.41 6.62 0.07
CA LEU A 98 5.60 7.81 0.31
C LEU A 98 4.72 7.63 1.56
N PRO A 99 4.78 8.51 2.57
CA PRO A 99 3.84 8.49 3.69
C PRO A 99 2.41 8.74 3.23
N VAL A 100 1.43 8.29 4.01
CA VAL A 100 0.01 8.58 3.75
C VAL A 100 -0.34 9.98 4.26
N ALA A 101 -1.20 10.68 3.49
CA ALA A 101 -1.55 12.06 3.79
C ALA A 101 -2.61 12.20 4.90
N HIS A 102 -3.43 11.18 5.13
CA HIS A 102 -4.55 11.27 6.05
C HIS A 102 -4.50 10.20 7.13
N LEU A 103 -4.93 10.58 8.33
CA LEU A 103 -5.00 9.70 9.49
C LEU A 103 -5.81 8.42 9.23
N ARG A 104 -6.92 8.52 8.47
CA ARG A 104 -7.77 7.39 8.09
C ARG A 104 -7.04 6.32 7.24
N ASP A 105 -6.00 6.70 6.53
CA ASP A 105 -5.30 5.82 5.59
C ASP A 105 -4.21 4.99 6.31
N ILE A 106 -3.88 5.32 7.57
CA ILE A 106 -2.92 4.57 8.39
C ILE A 106 -3.35 3.11 8.53
N ARG A 107 -4.61 2.87 8.88
CA ARG A 107 -5.10 1.51 9.16
C ARG A 107 -5.16 0.61 7.93
N THR A 108 -5.09 1.16 6.74
CA THR A 108 -5.18 0.39 5.49
C THR A 108 -3.93 0.58 4.64
N GLU A 109 -3.73 1.74 4.05
CA GLU A 109 -2.64 1.97 3.10
C GLU A 109 -1.27 1.90 3.76
N LEU A 110 -1.06 2.56 4.91
CA LEU A 110 0.22 2.49 5.59
C LEU A 110 0.54 1.07 6.07
N LEU A 111 -0.42 0.36 6.66
CA LEU A 111 -0.20 -1.03 7.10
C LEU A 111 0.11 -1.96 5.92
N LEU A 112 -0.50 -1.75 4.76
CA LEU A 112 -0.15 -2.47 3.53
C LEU A 112 1.27 -2.15 3.09
N LYS A 113 1.68 -0.88 3.07
CA LYS A 113 3.06 -0.47 2.73
C LYS A 113 4.08 -1.12 3.67
N LEU A 114 3.87 -1.03 4.98
CA LEU A 114 4.76 -1.65 5.98
C LEU A 114 4.89 -3.16 5.79
N SER A 115 3.76 -3.84 5.54
CA SER A 115 3.74 -5.29 5.31
C SER A 115 4.43 -5.67 3.99
N LEU A 116 4.19 -4.94 2.90
CA LEU A 116 4.81 -5.17 1.60
C LEU A 116 6.32 -4.88 1.62
N ARG A 117 6.76 -3.83 2.31
CA ARG A 117 8.19 -3.52 2.51
C ARG A 117 8.90 -4.64 3.25
N GLN A 118 8.28 -5.15 4.33
CA GLN A 118 8.82 -6.26 5.12
C GLN A 118 8.98 -7.53 4.27
N ARG A 119 8.04 -7.81 3.38
CA ARG A 119 8.08 -8.98 2.49
C ARG A 119 9.27 -8.95 1.52
N VAL A 120 9.71 -7.79 1.11
CA VAL A 120 10.88 -7.59 0.21
C VAL A 120 12.16 -7.19 0.95
N GLY A 121 12.18 -7.33 2.28
CA GLY A 121 13.37 -7.03 3.08
C GLY A 121 13.72 -5.54 3.19
N LEU A 122 12.77 -4.63 2.92
CA LEU A 122 13.00 -3.20 3.06
C LEU A 122 12.79 -2.76 4.51
N PRO A 123 13.69 -1.94 5.08
CA PRO A 123 13.51 -1.41 6.43
C PRO A 123 12.29 -0.48 6.48
N ASN A 124 11.48 -0.61 7.54
CA ASN A 124 10.31 0.23 7.75
C ASN A 124 10.64 1.57 8.42
N ALA A 125 11.76 1.68 9.12
CA ALA A 125 12.12 2.88 9.88
C ALA A 125 12.04 4.18 9.05
N PRO A 126 12.61 4.28 7.83
CA PRO A 126 12.53 5.52 7.06
C PRO A 126 11.10 5.95 6.70
N LEU A 127 10.21 4.98 6.40
CA LEU A 127 8.81 5.28 6.13
C LEU A 127 8.08 5.71 7.40
N LEU A 128 8.36 5.08 8.55
CA LEU A 128 7.75 5.43 9.82
C LEU A 128 8.16 6.83 10.29
N GLU A 129 9.44 7.19 10.14
CA GLU A 129 9.94 8.55 10.43
C GLU A 129 9.25 9.60 9.55
N ALA A 130 9.21 9.37 8.23
CA ALA A 130 8.53 10.25 7.31
C ALA A 130 7.01 10.35 7.61
N GLN A 131 6.39 9.25 8.03
CA GLN A 131 4.97 9.22 8.39
C GLN A 131 4.68 10.00 9.67
N ILE A 132 5.52 9.92 10.69
CA ILE A 132 5.40 10.71 11.91
C ILE A 132 5.49 12.20 11.55
N ALA A 133 6.51 12.60 10.81
CA ALA A 133 6.68 13.99 10.37
C ALA A 133 5.50 14.52 9.54
N ALA A 134 4.95 13.69 8.64
CA ALA A 134 3.82 14.07 7.79
C ALA A 134 2.51 14.26 8.56
N LEU A 135 2.32 13.57 9.68
CA LEU A 135 1.09 13.64 10.48
C LEU A 135 1.18 14.60 11.67
N GLU A 136 2.38 15.00 12.06
CA GLU A 136 2.58 15.87 13.24
C GLU A 136 1.67 17.11 13.23
N PRO A 137 1.55 17.90 12.13
CA PRO A 137 0.67 19.08 12.13
C PRO A 137 -0.81 18.73 12.33
N ALA A 138 -1.26 17.58 11.79
CA ALA A 138 -2.63 17.14 11.97
C ALA A 138 -2.90 16.64 13.39
N VAL A 139 -1.94 15.95 13.99
CA VAL A 139 -2.01 15.45 15.38
C VAL A 139 -2.00 16.63 16.35
N GLU A 140 -1.09 17.58 16.19
CA GLU A 140 -1.01 18.78 17.05
C GLU A 140 -2.31 19.59 17.02
N SER A 141 -2.89 19.80 15.82
CA SER A 141 -4.16 20.52 15.69
C SER A 141 -5.34 19.86 16.40
N LEU A 142 -5.29 18.53 16.57
CA LEU A 142 -6.34 17.75 17.22
C LEU A 142 -6.14 17.58 18.72
N VAL A 143 -4.88 17.61 19.19
CA VAL A 143 -4.54 17.45 20.61
C VAL A 143 -4.86 18.70 21.41
N THR A 144 -4.98 19.86 20.77
CA THR A 144 -5.11 21.17 21.46
C THR A 144 -6.52 21.46 21.99
N GLN A 145 -7.58 20.70 21.63
CA GLN A 145 -8.95 20.94 22.13
C GLN A 145 -9.86 19.69 22.15
N PRO A 146 -9.95 18.94 23.23
CA PRO A 146 -11.16 18.16 23.49
C PRO A 146 -12.16 19.04 24.27
N THR A 147 -13.20 19.51 23.61
CA THR A 147 -14.43 19.90 24.30
C THR A 147 -15.14 18.61 24.69
N GLU A 148 -15.34 18.38 25.98
CA GLU A 148 -15.92 17.13 26.55
C GLU A 148 -17.30 16.75 25.98
N THR A 149 -17.94 17.62 25.22
CA THR A 149 -19.30 17.46 24.66
C THR A 149 -19.32 17.13 23.17
N ASP A 150 -18.19 17.22 22.44
CA ASP A 150 -18.15 16.93 20.99
C ASP A 150 -17.55 15.54 20.72
N LEU A 151 -18.45 14.55 20.48
CA LEU A 151 -18.06 13.17 20.15
C LEU A 151 -17.19 13.07 18.90
N ILE A 152 -17.31 13.98 17.93
CA ILE A 152 -16.49 13.98 16.70
C ILE A 152 -15.08 14.45 17.05
N ALA A 153 -14.96 15.51 17.82
CA ALA A 153 -13.66 16.01 18.30
C ALA A 153 -12.97 14.95 19.18
N GLN A 154 -13.70 14.31 20.09
CA GLN A 154 -13.20 13.22 20.91
C GLN A 154 -12.70 12.05 20.06
N TRP A 155 -13.48 11.59 19.08
CA TRP A 155 -13.06 10.51 18.17
C TRP A 155 -11.79 10.87 17.38
N ARG A 156 -11.70 12.11 16.88
CA ARG A 156 -10.54 12.58 16.14
C ARG A 156 -9.29 12.62 17.02
N TYR A 157 -9.42 13.10 18.25
CA TYR A 157 -8.34 13.12 19.25
C TYR A 157 -7.85 11.70 19.56
N GLU A 158 -8.75 10.78 19.92
CA GLU A 158 -8.40 9.39 20.24
C GLU A 158 -7.74 8.67 19.04
N SER A 159 -8.27 8.88 17.83
CA SER A 159 -7.71 8.30 16.63
C SER A 159 -6.30 8.82 16.33
N ALA A 160 -6.07 10.13 16.48
CA ALA A 160 -4.76 10.75 16.30
C ALA A 160 -3.75 10.25 17.34
N SER A 161 -4.17 10.20 18.60
CA SER A 161 -3.35 9.73 19.72
C SER A 161 -2.99 8.24 19.56
N ALA A 162 -3.93 7.41 19.13
CA ALA A 162 -3.69 6.00 18.86
C ALA A 162 -2.71 5.79 17.68
N ALA A 163 -2.88 6.56 16.61
CA ALA A 163 -1.99 6.52 15.45
C ALA A 163 -0.55 6.92 15.84
N ARG A 164 -0.37 7.99 16.58
CA ARG A 164 0.94 8.44 17.07
C ARG A 164 1.61 7.37 17.93
N ARG A 165 0.91 6.84 18.95
CA ARG A 165 1.43 5.76 19.79
C ARG A 165 1.85 4.53 18.98
N PHE A 166 1.06 4.16 17.96
CA PHE A 166 1.38 3.05 17.06
C PHE A 166 2.66 3.33 16.28
N LEU A 167 2.79 4.49 15.63
CA LEU A 167 3.95 4.85 14.82
C LEU A 167 5.24 4.89 15.63
N GLU A 168 5.22 5.53 16.79
CA GLU A 168 6.36 5.59 17.72
C GLU A 168 6.75 4.20 18.23
N GLY A 169 5.76 3.37 18.57
CA GLY A 169 5.99 1.98 19.00
C GLY A 169 6.59 1.12 17.88
N ALA A 170 6.08 1.25 16.65
CA ALA A 170 6.59 0.55 15.49
C ALA A 170 8.04 0.97 15.16
N LEU A 171 8.34 2.26 15.25
CA LEU A 171 9.70 2.78 15.02
C LEU A 171 10.69 2.24 16.06
N ARG A 172 10.31 2.24 17.36
CA ARG A 172 11.15 1.63 18.42
C ARG A 172 11.39 0.14 18.18
N ALA A 173 10.37 -0.59 17.73
CA ALA A 173 10.50 -2.02 17.41
C ALA A 173 11.44 -2.29 16.22
N GLU A 174 11.46 -1.40 15.22
CA GLU A 174 12.42 -1.50 14.11
C GLU A 174 13.86 -1.23 14.58
N ALA A 175 14.08 -0.23 15.44
CA ALA A 175 15.39 0.06 16.01
C ALA A 175 15.95 -1.13 16.84
N GLY A 176 15.10 -1.82 17.60
CA GLY A 176 15.50 -3.00 18.39
C GLY A 176 15.82 -4.26 17.56
N LYS A 177 15.49 -4.29 16.26
CA LYS A 177 15.90 -5.40 15.36
C LYS A 177 17.31 -5.24 14.81
N LEU A 178 17.87 -4.03 14.90
CA LEU A 178 19.19 -3.67 14.37
C LEU A 178 20.29 -3.70 15.45
N ALA A 179 19.92 -3.80 16.70
CA ALA A 179 20.80 -3.92 17.86
C ALA A 179 21.00 -5.41 18.24
#